data_12bda1198713894f3acff57d90ffc0f2
#
_entry.id   12bda1198713894f3acff57d90ffc0f2
#
_cell.length_a   1.000
_cell.length_b   1.000
_cell.length_c   1.000
_cell.angle_alpha   90.00
_cell.angle_beta   90.00
_cell.angle_gamma   90.00
#
_symmetry.space_group_name_H-M   'P 1'
#
loop_
_entity.id
_entity.type
_entity.pdbx_description
1 polymer ?
#
loop_
_entity_poly.entity_id
_entity_poly.type
_entity_poly.pdbx_seq_one_letter_code
_entity_poly.pdbx_strand_id
1 'polypeptide(L)'
;MNTDPRWISLATQIANGTGVTDGSKVGIFVTDVQAMTAVEAFVTEVYRRGGIPQVIASDERFDRAAVEHASVDVLATPAPLEEAAMRWADVHVSFRGMASPPKEQQDPVRLAAQRRGKGVISTLRWQETRWSLVRVPTSEWAELIGVPYETLLDEFFAGCIADWGTVAARWGRLCEELNTEDTVRIVSDDTDLTLSTRGRTWITFAGEANLPDGEIATAPVDDAVDGHITFPGTLWFAGARVTDLRLEFERGLVVNATASEGIELVNELLETDGGSRRVGELGVGTNAKITTFTGDLLIDEKILGTVHIALGRAYPACGGVNESALHWDIVKDLRGPSGYLYVGEQALIDGGRATGLLAPA
;
A
#
# COMPACT_ATOMS: atom_id res chain seq x y z
N MET A 1 5.74 -12.18 30.33
CA MET A 1 6.59 -11.34 29.47
C MET A 1 6.00 -9.93 29.49
N ASN A 2 6.80 -8.90 29.67
CA ASN A 2 6.30 -7.52 29.70
C ASN A 2 6.08 -7.07 28.25
N THR A 3 4.90 -7.35 27.74
CA THR A 3 4.56 -7.00 26.34
C THR A 3 4.32 -5.49 26.27
N ASP A 4 4.95 -4.80 25.32
CA ASP A 4 4.75 -3.37 25.09
C ASP A 4 3.26 -3.07 25.00
N PRO A 5 2.71 -2.17 25.84
CA PRO A 5 1.27 -1.88 25.87
C PRO A 5 0.72 -1.30 24.55
N ARG A 6 1.60 -0.81 23.68
CA ARG A 6 1.21 -0.29 22.35
C ARG A 6 0.61 -1.39 21.47
N TRP A 7 1.02 -2.65 21.63
CA TRP A 7 0.39 -3.78 20.91
C TRP A 7 -1.08 -3.96 21.27
N ILE A 8 -1.45 -3.71 22.55
CA ILE A 8 -2.86 -3.78 23.00
C ILE A 8 -3.66 -2.63 22.36
N SER A 9 -3.08 -1.44 22.31
CA SER A 9 -3.72 -0.28 21.66
C SER A 9 -3.93 -0.51 20.17
N LEU A 10 -2.91 -1.05 19.48
CA LEU A 10 -3.01 -1.43 18.08
C LEU A 10 -4.10 -2.48 17.84
N ALA A 11 -4.13 -3.54 18.66
CA ALA A 11 -5.16 -4.58 18.57
C ALA A 11 -6.58 -3.99 18.70
N THR A 12 -6.77 -3.04 19.62
CA THR A 12 -8.03 -2.31 19.79
C THR A 12 -8.39 -1.49 18.55
N GLN A 13 -7.42 -0.80 17.93
CA GLN A 13 -7.63 -0.04 16.69
C GLN A 13 -8.05 -0.95 15.53
N ILE A 14 -7.33 -2.07 15.32
CA ILE A 14 -7.67 -3.05 14.29
C ILE A 14 -9.10 -3.57 14.49
N ALA A 15 -9.43 -3.96 15.71
CA ALA A 15 -10.75 -4.50 16.03
C ALA A 15 -11.88 -3.47 15.86
N ASN A 16 -11.60 -2.17 16.09
CA ASN A 16 -12.53 -1.07 15.82
C ASN A 16 -12.71 -0.86 14.31
N GLY A 17 -11.60 -0.70 13.56
CA GLY A 17 -11.62 -0.46 12.12
C GLY A 17 -12.30 -1.60 11.35
N THR A 18 -12.09 -2.85 11.76
CA THR A 18 -12.71 -4.03 11.14
C THR A 18 -14.07 -4.40 11.71
N GLY A 19 -14.53 -3.69 12.75
CA GLY A 19 -15.84 -3.89 13.37
C GLY A 19 -16.01 -5.29 13.99
N VAL A 20 -15.01 -5.78 14.72
CA VAL A 20 -15.10 -7.04 15.48
C VAL A 20 -16.06 -6.88 16.65
N THR A 21 -17.06 -7.74 16.71
CA THR A 21 -18.09 -7.82 17.77
C THR A 21 -18.30 -9.25 18.24
N ASP A 22 -19.21 -9.44 19.19
CA ASP A 22 -19.60 -10.76 19.68
C ASP A 22 -20.05 -11.69 18.53
N GLY A 23 -19.54 -12.91 18.53
CA GLY A 23 -19.78 -13.92 17.50
C GLY A 23 -19.04 -13.70 16.16
N SER A 24 -18.30 -12.60 15.95
CA SER A 24 -17.55 -12.39 14.72
C SER A 24 -16.53 -13.49 14.47
N LYS A 25 -16.55 -14.09 13.30
CA LYS A 25 -15.53 -15.05 12.83
C LYS A 25 -14.36 -14.31 12.24
N VAL A 26 -13.20 -14.42 12.87
CA VAL A 26 -12.01 -13.63 12.52
C VAL A 26 -10.89 -14.52 11.99
N GLY A 27 -10.64 -14.46 10.69
CA GLY A 27 -9.49 -15.09 10.03
C GLY A 27 -8.24 -14.22 10.17
N ILE A 28 -7.20 -14.71 10.83
CA ILE A 28 -5.95 -14.00 11.09
C ILE A 28 -4.84 -14.70 10.31
N PHE A 29 -4.27 -13.99 9.31
CA PHE A 29 -3.20 -14.53 8.50
C PHE A 29 -1.88 -13.88 8.90
N VAL A 30 -0.85 -14.69 9.02
CA VAL A 30 0.49 -14.28 9.44
C VAL A 30 1.48 -14.70 8.37
N THR A 31 2.30 -13.78 7.88
CA THR A 31 3.30 -14.06 6.85
C THR A 31 4.75 -13.99 7.34
N ASP A 32 4.94 -13.68 8.62
CA ASP A 32 6.26 -13.66 9.27
C ASP A 32 6.12 -13.95 10.77
N VAL A 33 6.96 -14.83 11.27
CA VAL A 33 6.95 -15.21 12.69
C VAL A 33 7.31 -14.07 13.64
N GLN A 34 8.02 -13.04 13.17
CA GLN A 34 8.33 -11.86 13.99
C GLN A 34 7.07 -11.02 14.31
N ALA A 35 5.98 -11.17 13.54
CA ALA A 35 4.70 -10.51 13.80
C ALA A 35 3.86 -11.18 14.91
N MET A 36 4.31 -12.30 15.49
CA MET A 36 3.50 -13.08 16.44
C MET A 36 3.09 -12.31 17.70
N THR A 37 3.87 -11.32 18.14
CA THR A 37 3.49 -10.47 19.29
C THR A 37 2.23 -9.63 18.98
N ALA A 38 2.14 -9.08 17.77
CA ALA A 38 0.97 -8.37 17.30
C ALA A 38 -0.26 -9.30 17.20
N VAL A 39 -0.04 -10.51 16.69
CA VAL A 39 -1.07 -11.54 16.56
C VAL A 39 -1.63 -11.95 17.92
N GLU A 40 -0.76 -12.21 18.92
CA GLU A 40 -1.18 -12.57 20.29
C GLU A 40 -2.06 -11.46 20.90
N ALA A 41 -1.64 -10.21 20.77
CA ALA A 41 -2.41 -9.06 21.24
C ALA A 41 -3.79 -8.99 20.56
N PHE A 42 -3.83 -9.17 19.24
CA PHE A 42 -5.10 -9.10 18.49
C PHE A 42 -6.02 -10.30 18.77
N VAL A 43 -5.50 -11.52 18.86
CA VAL A 43 -6.27 -12.71 19.28
C VAL A 43 -6.92 -12.49 20.65
N THR A 44 -6.15 -11.93 21.58
CA THR A 44 -6.66 -11.59 22.91
C THR A 44 -7.79 -10.58 22.85
N GLU A 45 -7.67 -9.55 22.04
CA GLU A 45 -8.70 -8.52 21.87
C GLU A 45 -9.96 -9.09 21.19
N VAL A 46 -9.81 -9.98 20.19
CA VAL A 46 -10.94 -10.66 19.55
C VAL A 46 -11.73 -11.48 20.58
N TYR A 47 -11.05 -12.28 21.41
CA TYR A 47 -11.73 -13.03 22.49
C TYR A 47 -12.40 -12.12 23.51
N ARG A 48 -11.78 -10.98 23.87
CA ARG A 48 -12.40 -10.01 24.79
C ARG A 48 -13.72 -9.44 24.27
N ARG A 49 -13.86 -9.36 22.94
CA ARG A 49 -15.09 -8.91 22.25
C ARG A 49 -16.09 -10.03 21.99
N GLY A 50 -15.79 -11.26 22.41
CA GLY A 50 -16.64 -12.42 22.16
C GLY A 50 -16.51 -13.00 20.75
N GLY A 51 -15.51 -12.57 19.96
CA GLY A 51 -15.25 -13.09 18.62
C GLY A 51 -14.53 -14.44 18.64
N ILE A 52 -14.48 -15.08 17.48
CA ILE A 52 -13.90 -16.42 17.26
C ILE A 52 -12.69 -16.29 16.34
N PRO A 53 -11.46 -16.13 16.86
CA PRO A 53 -10.27 -16.02 16.03
C PRO A 53 -9.79 -17.39 15.55
N GLN A 54 -9.32 -17.44 14.30
CA GLN A 54 -8.57 -18.56 13.73
C GLN A 54 -7.31 -18.03 13.07
N VAL A 55 -6.15 -18.56 13.47
CA VAL A 55 -4.84 -18.13 12.97
C VAL A 55 -4.32 -19.13 11.93
N ILE A 56 -3.96 -18.60 10.76
CA ILE A 56 -3.19 -19.32 9.74
C ILE A 56 -1.83 -18.64 9.65
N ALA A 57 -0.79 -19.35 10.09
CA ALA A 57 0.57 -18.87 10.03
C ALA A 57 1.29 -19.46 8.82
N SER A 58 1.93 -18.59 8.07
CA SER A 58 2.87 -18.87 6.99
C SER A 58 4.16 -18.07 7.22
N ASP A 59 5.07 -18.12 6.29
CA ASP A 59 6.30 -17.35 6.29
C ASP A 59 6.73 -17.12 4.85
N GLU A 60 7.23 -15.95 4.51
CA GLU A 60 7.71 -15.66 3.16
C GLU A 60 8.80 -16.61 2.68
N ARG A 61 9.57 -17.21 3.61
CA ARG A 61 10.55 -18.26 3.30
C ARG A 61 9.89 -19.50 2.70
N PHE A 62 8.66 -19.84 3.11
CA PHE A 62 7.90 -20.95 2.54
C PHE A 62 7.42 -20.61 1.13
N ASP A 63 7.02 -19.37 0.89
CA ASP A 63 6.68 -18.86 -0.44
C ASP A 63 7.87 -18.95 -1.40
N ARG A 64 9.07 -18.57 -0.93
CA ARG A 64 10.32 -18.69 -1.71
C ARG A 64 10.64 -20.14 -2.03
N ALA A 65 10.55 -21.03 -1.03
CA ALA A 65 10.74 -22.46 -1.25
C ALA A 65 9.73 -23.03 -2.25
N ALA A 66 8.47 -22.58 -2.21
CA ALA A 66 7.46 -22.99 -3.19
C ALA A 66 7.84 -22.52 -4.60
N VAL A 67 8.26 -21.25 -4.78
CA VAL A 67 8.72 -20.73 -6.06
C VAL A 67 9.94 -21.50 -6.56
N GLU A 68 10.83 -21.94 -5.71
CA GLU A 68 12.03 -22.71 -6.08
C GLU A 68 11.72 -24.16 -6.48
N HIS A 69 10.79 -24.83 -5.78
CA HIS A 69 10.66 -26.28 -5.85
C HIS A 69 9.31 -26.80 -6.35
N ALA A 70 8.20 -26.07 -6.19
CA ALA A 70 6.88 -26.55 -6.60
C ALA A 70 6.68 -26.49 -8.13
N SER A 71 5.77 -27.29 -8.68
CA SER A 71 5.38 -27.15 -10.09
C SER A 71 4.60 -25.85 -10.34
N VAL A 72 4.58 -25.37 -11.59
CA VAL A 72 3.82 -24.18 -11.99
C VAL A 72 2.32 -24.35 -11.68
N ASP A 73 1.77 -25.55 -11.86
CA ASP A 73 0.36 -25.84 -11.56
C ASP A 73 0.07 -25.75 -10.06
N VAL A 74 0.96 -26.24 -9.21
CA VAL A 74 0.83 -26.11 -7.74
C VAL A 74 0.90 -24.65 -7.33
N LEU A 75 1.84 -23.87 -7.88
CA LEU A 75 1.97 -22.44 -7.60
C LEU A 75 0.71 -21.65 -8.01
N ALA A 76 0.09 -22.01 -9.13
CA ALA A 76 -1.11 -21.36 -9.64
C ALA A 76 -2.40 -21.75 -8.90
N THR A 77 -2.33 -22.78 -8.05
CA THR A 77 -3.47 -23.25 -7.27
C THR A 77 -3.59 -22.40 -5.99
N PRO A 78 -4.77 -21.84 -5.66
CA PRO A 78 -4.97 -21.13 -4.41
C PRO A 78 -4.77 -22.08 -3.22
N ALA A 79 -4.20 -21.58 -2.12
CA ALA A 79 -3.98 -22.35 -0.90
C ALA A 79 -5.33 -22.78 -0.30
N PRO A 80 -5.68 -24.09 -0.25
CA PRO A 80 -7.05 -24.52 0.07
C PRO A 80 -7.50 -24.15 1.49
N LEU A 81 -6.58 -24.13 2.45
CA LEU A 81 -6.91 -23.74 3.83
C LEU A 81 -7.15 -22.24 3.94
N GLU A 82 -6.38 -21.41 3.21
CA GLU A 82 -6.59 -19.98 3.17
C GLU A 82 -7.92 -19.64 2.49
N GLU A 83 -8.24 -20.31 1.38
CA GLU A 83 -9.52 -20.17 0.70
C GLU A 83 -10.71 -20.53 1.61
N ALA A 84 -10.63 -21.66 2.30
CA ALA A 84 -11.65 -22.07 3.25
C ALA A 84 -11.82 -21.08 4.41
N ALA A 85 -10.71 -20.55 4.91
CA ALA A 85 -10.73 -19.54 5.98
C ALA A 85 -11.36 -18.22 5.52
N MET A 86 -11.07 -17.75 4.30
CA MET A 86 -11.68 -16.54 3.74
C MET A 86 -13.20 -16.68 3.61
N ARG A 87 -13.68 -17.82 3.13
CA ARG A 87 -15.12 -18.10 3.02
C ARG A 87 -15.83 -18.29 4.37
N TRP A 88 -15.08 -18.67 5.41
CA TRP A 88 -15.59 -18.82 6.76
C TRP A 88 -15.63 -17.51 7.54
N ALA A 89 -14.70 -16.61 7.30
CA ALA A 89 -14.48 -15.41 8.11
C ALA A 89 -15.45 -14.28 7.74
N ASP A 90 -15.95 -13.56 8.75
CA ASP A 90 -16.64 -12.27 8.59
C ASP A 90 -15.64 -11.11 8.52
N VAL A 91 -14.48 -11.31 9.18
CA VAL A 91 -13.36 -10.36 9.28
C VAL A 91 -12.06 -11.08 8.96
N HIS A 92 -11.24 -10.46 8.14
CA HIS A 92 -9.89 -10.90 7.84
C HIS A 92 -8.86 -9.86 8.29
N VAL A 93 -7.84 -10.29 9.05
CA VAL A 93 -6.69 -9.44 9.39
C VAL A 93 -5.40 -10.16 9.00
N SER A 94 -4.57 -9.50 8.19
CA SER A 94 -3.27 -10.01 7.79
C SER A 94 -2.16 -9.25 8.50
N PHE A 95 -1.37 -9.95 9.31
CA PHE A 95 -0.12 -9.44 9.88
C PHE A 95 1.03 -9.85 8.97
N ARG A 96 1.60 -8.87 8.29
CA ARG A 96 2.68 -9.08 7.34
C ARG A 96 3.97 -8.49 7.89
N GLY A 97 4.93 -9.34 8.17
CA GLY A 97 6.29 -8.91 8.48
C GLY A 97 6.93 -8.24 7.25
N MET A 98 7.92 -7.43 7.50
CA MET A 98 8.75 -6.83 6.46
C MET A 98 9.99 -7.72 6.30
N ALA A 99 9.90 -8.73 5.43
CA ALA A 99 10.98 -9.66 5.16
C ALA A 99 11.95 -9.10 4.10
N SER A 100 13.24 -9.32 4.28
CA SER A 100 14.25 -8.93 3.29
C SER A 100 13.98 -9.55 1.93
N PRO A 101 14.17 -8.80 0.84
CA PRO A 101 14.01 -9.33 -0.52
C PRO A 101 14.93 -10.53 -0.77
N PRO A 102 14.57 -11.45 -1.69
CA PRO A 102 15.43 -12.56 -2.05
C PRO A 102 16.75 -12.05 -2.64
N LYS A 103 17.87 -12.73 -2.30
CA LYS A 103 19.19 -12.36 -2.79
C LYS A 103 19.40 -12.67 -4.27
N GLU A 104 18.67 -13.65 -4.79
CA GLU A 104 18.75 -14.11 -6.18
C GLU A 104 17.44 -13.80 -6.89
N GLN A 105 17.54 -13.48 -8.16
CA GLN A 105 16.37 -13.26 -9.02
C GLN A 105 15.59 -14.56 -9.17
N GLN A 106 14.32 -14.53 -8.84
CA GLN A 106 13.42 -15.67 -8.98
C GLN A 106 12.88 -15.78 -10.41
N ASP A 107 12.54 -16.99 -10.83
CA ASP A 107 11.95 -17.26 -12.15
C ASP A 107 10.62 -16.49 -12.32
N PRO A 108 10.52 -15.59 -13.31
CA PRO A 108 9.33 -14.73 -13.48
C PRO A 108 8.07 -15.52 -13.83
N VAL A 109 8.18 -16.65 -14.56
CA VAL A 109 7.02 -17.50 -14.89
C VAL A 109 6.45 -18.15 -13.64
N ARG A 110 7.31 -18.59 -12.72
CA ARG A 110 6.94 -19.23 -11.47
C ARG A 110 6.33 -18.19 -10.50
N LEU A 111 6.91 -16.99 -10.44
CA LEU A 111 6.34 -15.87 -9.68
C LEU A 111 4.95 -15.47 -10.19
N ALA A 112 4.76 -15.40 -11.50
CA ALA A 112 3.46 -15.12 -12.10
C ALA A 112 2.43 -16.21 -11.76
N ALA A 113 2.83 -17.48 -11.75
CA ALA A 113 1.97 -18.57 -11.33
C ALA A 113 1.56 -18.44 -9.85
N GLN A 114 2.50 -18.19 -8.95
CA GLN A 114 2.22 -17.99 -7.54
C GLN A 114 1.28 -16.79 -7.31
N ARG A 115 1.48 -15.69 -8.04
CA ARG A 115 0.59 -14.51 -7.97
C ARG A 115 -0.84 -14.86 -8.38
N ARG A 116 -1.03 -15.70 -9.41
CA ARG A 116 -2.38 -16.16 -9.80
C ARG A 116 -3.07 -16.91 -8.66
N GLY A 117 -2.37 -17.85 -8.01
CA GLY A 117 -2.90 -18.58 -6.86
C GLY A 117 -3.26 -17.66 -5.68
N LYS A 118 -2.35 -16.75 -5.30
CA LYS A 118 -2.57 -15.75 -4.24
C LYS A 118 -3.65 -14.73 -4.60
N GLY A 119 -3.80 -14.42 -5.88
CA GLY A 119 -4.82 -13.48 -6.39
C GLY A 119 -6.23 -13.93 -6.09
N VAL A 120 -6.52 -15.23 -6.12
CA VAL A 120 -7.82 -15.78 -5.73
C VAL A 120 -8.13 -15.46 -4.27
N ILE A 121 -7.18 -15.68 -3.37
CA ILE A 121 -7.32 -15.37 -1.94
C ILE A 121 -7.53 -13.85 -1.72
N SER A 122 -6.77 -13.03 -2.45
CA SER A 122 -6.93 -11.58 -2.39
C SER A 122 -8.31 -11.13 -2.85
N THR A 123 -8.86 -11.74 -3.90
CA THR A 123 -10.20 -11.44 -4.40
C THR A 123 -11.28 -11.80 -3.37
N LEU A 124 -11.18 -12.99 -2.75
CA LEU A 124 -12.10 -13.39 -1.68
C LEU A 124 -12.07 -12.42 -0.50
N ARG A 125 -10.88 -11.97 -0.08
CA ARG A 125 -10.75 -10.95 0.96
C ARG A 125 -11.58 -9.71 0.64
N TRP A 126 -11.46 -9.19 -0.58
CA TRP A 126 -12.18 -7.99 -1.01
C TRP A 126 -13.70 -8.18 -1.08
N GLN A 127 -14.14 -9.36 -1.50
CA GLN A 127 -15.55 -9.62 -1.78
C GLN A 127 -16.33 -10.13 -0.58
N GLU A 128 -15.70 -10.90 0.29
CA GLU A 128 -16.40 -11.69 1.31
C GLU A 128 -16.12 -11.23 2.76
N THR A 129 -15.07 -10.40 2.99
CA THR A 129 -14.70 -10.03 4.36
C THR A 129 -14.56 -8.52 4.55
N ARG A 130 -14.76 -8.04 5.77
CA ARG A 130 -14.19 -6.78 6.23
C ARG A 130 -12.73 -7.07 6.58
N TRP A 131 -11.78 -6.27 6.09
CA TRP A 131 -10.40 -6.66 6.18
C TRP A 131 -9.47 -5.53 6.61
N SER A 132 -8.32 -5.91 7.18
CA SER A 132 -7.20 -5.00 7.42
C SER A 132 -5.87 -5.70 7.16
N LEU A 133 -4.91 -4.96 6.61
CA LEU A 133 -3.51 -5.37 6.45
C LEU A 133 -2.64 -4.57 7.40
N VAL A 134 -1.85 -5.25 8.22
CA VAL A 134 -0.92 -4.64 9.17
C VAL A 134 0.50 -4.98 8.75
N ARG A 135 1.28 -3.96 8.38
CA ARG A 135 2.70 -4.09 8.03
C ARG A 135 3.55 -3.96 9.29
N VAL A 136 3.96 -5.08 9.84
CA VAL A 136 4.70 -5.13 11.10
C VAL A 136 6.21 -5.01 10.83
N PRO A 137 6.90 -4.01 11.37
CA PRO A 137 8.35 -3.90 11.26
C PRO A 137 9.07 -5.10 11.84
N THR A 138 10.17 -5.50 11.21
CA THR A 138 11.04 -6.58 11.67
C THR A 138 12.45 -6.06 11.91
N SER A 139 13.21 -6.73 12.77
CA SER A 139 14.62 -6.38 12.97
C SER A 139 15.46 -6.59 11.71
N GLU A 140 15.13 -7.61 10.92
CA GLU A 140 15.80 -7.90 9.65
C GLU A 140 15.61 -6.75 8.64
N TRP A 141 14.40 -6.18 8.55
CA TRP A 141 14.13 -5.05 7.68
C TRP A 141 14.82 -3.77 8.17
N ALA A 142 14.82 -3.52 9.48
CA ALA A 142 15.53 -2.41 10.09
C ALA A 142 17.04 -2.43 9.76
N GLU A 143 17.67 -3.61 9.84
CA GLU A 143 19.06 -3.81 9.42
C GLU A 143 19.26 -3.53 7.93
N LEU A 144 18.35 -3.99 7.07
CA LEU A 144 18.42 -3.79 5.62
C LEU A 144 18.42 -2.32 5.23
N ILE A 145 17.57 -1.51 5.87
CA ILE A 145 17.44 -0.07 5.58
C ILE A 145 18.38 0.80 6.42
N GLY A 146 19.16 0.20 7.34
CA GLY A 146 20.14 0.91 8.17
C GLY A 146 19.52 1.83 9.24
N VAL A 147 18.32 1.51 9.73
CA VAL A 147 17.60 2.26 10.77
C VAL A 147 17.51 1.43 12.05
N PRO A 148 17.70 2.00 13.25
CA PRO A 148 17.48 1.27 14.49
C PRO A 148 16.06 0.69 14.57
N TYR A 149 15.92 -0.58 14.94
CA TYR A 149 14.62 -1.26 15.01
C TYR A 149 13.60 -0.52 15.91
N GLU A 150 14.06 0.00 17.05
CA GLU A 150 13.20 0.75 17.98
C GLU A 150 12.63 2.05 17.33
N THR A 151 13.42 2.73 16.52
CA THR A 151 12.95 3.92 15.77
C THR A 151 11.85 3.52 14.79
N LEU A 152 12.06 2.44 14.03
CA LEU A 152 11.08 1.94 13.07
C LEU A 152 9.79 1.48 13.78
N LEU A 153 9.92 0.84 14.93
CA LEU A 153 8.80 0.38 15.75
C LEU A 153 8.02 1.55 16.38
N ASP A 154 8.72 2.60 16.83
CA ASP A 154 8.10 3.80 17.37
C ASP A 154 7.30 4.54 16.30
N GLU A 155 7.83 4.73 15.09
CA GLU A 155 7.10 5.33 13.96
C GLU A 155 5.91 4.46 13.53
N PHE A 156 6.06 3.14 13.52
CA PHE A 156 4.97 2.21 13.23
C PHE A 156 3.80 2.40 14.19
N PHE A 157 4.05 2.38 15.50
CA PHE A 157 2.98 2.58 16.48
C PHE A 157 2.37 3.98 16.38
N ALA A 158 3.20 5.00 16.23
CA ALA A 158 2.73 6.37 16.08
C ALA A 158 1.87 6.54 14.82
N GLY A 159 2.21 5.84 13.74
CA GLY A 159 1.48 5.83 12.48
C GLY A 159 0.20 4.99 12.48
N CYS A 160 0.11 4.00 13.37
CA CYS A 160 -1.06 3.12 13.48
C CYS A 160 -2.09 3.61 14.51
N ILE A 161 -1.61 4.17 15.63
CA ILE A 161 -2.46 4.51 16.78
C ILE A 161 -2.83 5.98 16.74
N ALA A 162 -4.02 6.27 16.20
CA ALA A 162 -4.55 7.62 16.06
C ALA A 162 -6.06 7.66 16.36
N ASP A 163 -6.59 8.85 16.60
CA ASP A 163 -8.04 9.08 16.52
C ASP A 163 -8.46 9.17 15.05
N TRP A 164 -8.57 7.99 14.43
CA TRP A 164 -8.91 7.86 13.02
C TRP A 164 -10.24 8.52 12.66
N GLY A 165 -11.20 8.61 13.59
CA GLY A 165 -12.46 9.32 13.36
C GLY A 165 -12.25 10.80 13.13
N THR A 166 -11.46 11.45 13.97
CA THR A 166 -11.09 12.87 13.81
C THR A 166 -10.25 13.09 12.56
N VAL A 167 -9.33 12.18 12.27
CA VAL A 167 -8.48 12.22 11.08
C VAL A 167 -9.32 12.08 9.80
N ALA A 168 -10.19 11.08 9.72
CA ALA A 168 -11.10 10.85 8.60
C ALA A 168 -12.01 12.07 8.34
N ALA A 169 -12.57 12.68 9.40
CA ALA A 169 -13.40 13.88 9.26
C ALA A 169 -12.62 15.08 8.70
N ARG A 170 -11.34 15.22 9.06
CA ARG A 170 -10.48 16.28 8.52
C ARG A 170 -10.15 16.05 7.06
N TRP A 171 -9.71 14.84 6.69
CA TRP A 171 -9.38 14.53 5.31
C TRP A 171 -10.62 14.45 4.42
N GLY A 172 -11.78 14.09 4.98
CA GLY A 172 -13.04 14.18 4.26
C GLY A 172 -13.34 15.61 3.80
N ARG A 173 -13.13 16.62 4.67
CA ARG A 173 -13.27 18.03 4.27
C ARG A 173 -12.25 18.43 3.19
N LEU A 174 -11.01 17.96 3.30
CA LEU A 174 -10.02 18.18 2.24
C LEU A 174 -10.48 17.57 0.93
N CYS A 175 -10.94 16.32 0.93
CA CYS A 175 -11.47 15.68 -0.28
C CYS A 175 -12.67 16.43 -0.88
N GLU A 176 -13.56 16.98 -0.05
CA GLU A 176 -14.68 17.83 -0.52
C GLU A 176 -14.16 19.08 -1.26
N GLU A 177 -13.10 19.74 -0.75
CA GLU A 177 -12.46 20.87 -1.43
C GLU A 177 -11.84 20.43 -2.75
N LEU A 178 -11.06 19.31 -2.76
CA LEU A 178 -10.37 18.81 -3.94
C LEU A 178 -11.34 18.32 -5.04
N ASN A 179 -12.53 17.85 -4.67
CA ASN A 179 -13.57 17.44 -5.62
C ASN A 179 -14.11 18.60 -6.47
N THR A 180 -13.80 19.84 -6.15
CA THR A 180 -14.17 21.00 -6.96
C THR A 180 -13.16 21.31 -8.06
N GLU A 181 -12.02 20.64 -8.07
CA GLU A 181 -10.91 20.88 -8.97
C GLU A 181 -10.73 19.75 -9.98
N ASP A 182 -10.35 20.11 -11.19
CA ASP A 182 -10.26 19.17 -12.32
C ASP A 182 -8.82 18.76 -12.68
N THR A 183 -7.82 19.41 -12.09
CA THR A 183 -6.42 19.25 -12.52
C THR A 183 -5.49 19.08 -11.33
N VAL A 184 -4.57 18.14 -11.45
CA VAL A 184 -3.45 17.95 -10.51
C VAL A 184 -2.14 18.13 -11.26
N ARG A 185 -1.16 18.81 -10.66
CA ARG A 185 0.20 18.92 -11.15
C ARG A 185 1.20 18.58 -10.07
N ILE A 186 2.12 17.68 -10.39
CA ILE A 186 3.22 17.23 -9.53
C ILE A 186 4.52 17.80 -10.12
N VAL A 187 5.26 18.56 -9.33
CA VAL A 187 6.49 19.20 -9.77
C VAL A 187 7.65 18.93 -8.79
N SER A 188 8.80 18.62 -9.33
CA SER A 188 10.09 18.65 -8.62
C SER A 188 11.21 18.92 -9.63
N ASP A 189 12.49 18.86 -9.22
CA ASP A 189 13.65 19.13 -10.10
C ASP A 189 13.63 18.29 -11.38
N ASP A 190 13.11 17.08 -11.33
CA ASP A 190 13.15 16.07 -12.39
C ASP A 190 11.73 15.54 -12.74
N THR A 191 10.71 16.26 -12.32
CA THR A 191 9.31 15.85 -12.47
C THR A 191 8.45 17.05 -12.85
N ASP A 192 7.64 16.89 -13.89
CA ASP A 192 6.53 17.77 -14.23
C ASP A 192 5.44 16.91 -14.88
N LEU A 193 4.49 16.47 -14.05
CA LEU A 193 3.39 15.61 -14.46
C LEU A 193 2.07 16.33 -14.19
N THR A 194 1.24 16.43 -15.22
CA THR A 194 -0.12 16.95 -15.11
C THR A 194 -1.12 15.86 -15.41
N LEU A 195 -2.18 15.78 -14.59
CA LEU A 195 -3.26 14.83 -14.79
C LEU A 195 -4.61 15.47 -14.49
N SER A 196 -5.65 15.03 -15.19
CA SER A 196 -7.01 15.48 -14.97
C SER A 196 -7.74 14.54 -14.00
N THR A 197 -8.45 15.15 -13.05
CA THR A 197 -9.35 14.45 -12.11
C THR A 197 -10.82 14.80 -12.38
N ARG A 198 -11.12 15.35 -13.55
CA ARG A 198 -12.47 15.79 -13.92
C ARG A 198 -13.49 14.66 -13.81
N GLY A 199 -14.53 14.88 -13.00
CA GLY A 199 -15.58 13.89 -12.77
C GLY A 199 -15.14 12.68 -11.94
N ARG A 200 -14.00 12.78 -11.27
CA ARG A 200 -13.50 11.79 -10.31
C ARG A 200 -13.80 12.24 -8.90
N THR A 201 -13.63 11.32 -7.95
CA THR A 201 -13.87 11.56 -6.54
C THR A 201 -12.59 11.31 -5.74
N TRP A 202 -12.22 12.22 -4.86
CA TRP A 202 -11.22 11.98 -3.85
C TRP A 202 -11.83 11.22 -2.67
N ILE A 203 -11.15 10.21 -2.19
CA ILE A 203 -11.55 9.38 -1.04
C ILE A 203 -10.45 9.38 0.01
N THR A 204 -10.80 8.99 1.23
CA THR A 204 -9.87 8.89 2.35
C THR A 204 -9.61 7.43 2.71
N PHE A 205 -8.38 7.14 3.15
CA PHE A 205 -8.03 5.92 3.86
C PHE A 205 -7.49 6.31 5.22
N ALA A 206 -8.21 5.96 6.27
CA ALA A 206 -8.02 6.47 7.63
C ALA A 206 -8.13 5.35 8.69
N GLY A 207 -7.31 4.31 8.56
CA GLY A 207 -7.16 3.24 9.53
C GLY A 207 -8.13 2.07 9.38
N GLU A 208 -8.90 2.02 8.28
CA GLU A 208 -9.83 0.91 8.04
C GLU A 208 -9.15 -0.29 7.41
N ALA A 209 -8.38 -0.06 6.32
CA ALA A 209 -7.86 -1.13 5.47
C ALA A 209 -6.39 -1.46 5.71
N ASN A 210 -5.55 -0.46 5.91
CA ASN A 210 -4.12 -0.66 6.15
C ASN A 210 -3.69 -0.09 7.50
N LEU A 211 -2.61 -0.63 8.07
CA LEU A 211 -1.93 -0.08 9.23
C LEU A 211 -0.41 -0.33 9.13
N PRO A 212 0.41 0.74 9.16
CA PRO A 212 0.01 2.16 9.24
C PRO A 212 -0.88 2.59 8.09
N ASP A 213 -1.68 3.63 8.31
CA ASP A 213 -2.56 4.20 7.29
C ASP A 213 -2.36 5.72 7.21
N GLY A 214 -3.09 6.36 6.31
CA GLY A 214 -3.07 7.80 6.15
C GLY A 214 -2.79 8.24 4.73
N GLU A 215 -3.84 8.27 3.91
CA GLU A 215 -3.78 8.85 2.57
C GLU A 215 -5.14 9.37 2.13
N ILE A 216 -5.10 10.22 1.12
CA ILE A 216 -6.23 10.54 0.27
C ILE A 216 -5.89 10.11 -1.15
N ALA A 217 -6.85 9.58 -1.88
CA ALA A 217 -6.62 9.09 -3.23
C ALA A 217 -7.74 9.45 -4.18
N THR A 218 -7.42 9.47 -5.47
CA THR A 218 -8.35 9.61 -6.58
C THR A 218 -7.86 8.82 -7.79
N ALA A 219 -8.69 8.69 -8.83
CA ALA A 219 -8.28 8.13 -10.11
C ALA A 219 -8.15 9.24 -11.16
N PRO A 220 -7.09 9.30 -11.97
CA PRO A 220 -7.03 10.21 -13.10
C PRO A 220 -8.03 9.83 -14.19
N VAL A 221 -8.32 10.80 -15.10
CA VAL A 221 -8.96 10.50 -16.36
C VAL A 221 -7.96 9.78 -17.26
N ASP A 222 -8.35 8.63 -17.80
CA ASP A 222 -7.45 7.63 -18.40
C ASP A 222 -6.58 8.15 -19.56
N ASP A 223 -7.05 9.14 -20.31
CA ASP A 223 -6.36 9.73 -21.47
C ASP A 223 -5.85 11.17 -21.21
N ALA A 224 -5.83 11.59 -19.96
CA ALA A 224 -5.48 12.96 -19.57
C ALA A 224 -4.38 12.99 -18.50
N VAL A 225 -3.28 12.28 -18.77
CA VAL A 225 -2.03 12.31 -18.01
C VAL A 225 -0.91 12.62 -19.00
N ASP A 226 -0.20 13.73 -18.79
CA ASP A 226 0.84 14.20 -19.68
C ASP A 226 2.04 14.74 -18.90
N GLY A 227 3.25 14.52 -19.44
CA GLY A 227 4.51 14.96 -18.83
C GLY A 227 5.38 13.80 -18.36
N HIS A 228 6.14 14.01 -17.30
CA HIS A 228 7.07 12.99 -16.80
C HIS A 228 7.21 13.03 -15.28
N ILE A 229 7.53 11.87 -14.74
CA ILE A 229 7.81 11.69 -13.31
C ILE A 229 9.02 10.79 -13.11
N THR A 230 9.92 11.18 -12.20
CA THR A 230 11.10 10.40 -11.82
C THR A 230 11.00 9.98 -10.36
N PHE A 231 11.32 8.73 -10.09
CA PHE A 231 11.36 8.12 -8.77
C PHE A 231 12.81 7.77 -8.45
N PRO A 232 13.56 8.67 -7.78
CA PRO A 232 14.95 8.43 -7.47
C PRO A 232 15.11 7.38 -6.37
N GLY A 233 16.23 6.66 -6.42
CA GLY A 233 16.54 5.60 -5.45
C GLY A 233 15.94 4.25 -5.83
N THR A 234 15.89 3.35 -4.85
CA THR A 234 15.49 1.95 -5.07
C THR A 234 14.05 1.71 -4.68
N LEU A 235 13.31 1.14 -5.59
CA LEU A 235 11.95 0.64 -5.41
C LEU A 235 11.96 -0.89 -5.39
N TRP A 236 11.17 -1.48 -4.53
CA TRP A 236 10.97 -2.93 -4.50
C TRP A 236 9.56 -3.27 -4.97
N PHE A 237 9.47 -4.08 -6.01
CA PHE A 237 8.20 -4.59 -6.50
C PHE A 237 8.31 -6.09 -6.76
N ALA A 238 7.43 -6.85 -6.12
CA ALA A 238 7.36 -8.31 -6.31
C ALA A 238 8.68 -9.05 -6.04
N GLY A 239 9.50 -8.54 -5.12
CA GLY A 239 10.80 -9.11 -4.77
C GLY A 239 11.93 -8.76 -5.74
N ALA A 240 11.66 -7.92 -6.74
CA ALA A 240 12.69 -7.40 -7.66
C ALA A 240 12.94 -5.91 -7.42
N ARG A 241 14.12 -5.46 -7.79
CA ARG A 241 14.60 -4.09 -7.59
C ARG A 241 14.49 -3.30 -8.89
N VAL A 242 13.98 -2.06 -8.77
CA VAL A 242 14.01 -1.05 -9.82
C VAL A 242 14.66 0.19 -9.23
N THR A 243 15.63 0.79 -9.91
CA THR A 243 16.37 1.95 -9.40
C THR A 243 16.28 3.11 -10.38
N ASP A 244 16.03 4.32 -9.84
CA ASP A 244 15.96 5.59 -10.58
C ASP A 244 14.99 5.51 -11.77
N LEU A 245 13.76 5.05 -11.49
CA LEU A 245 12.73 4.93 -12.50
C LEU A 245 12.26 6.30 -12.98
N ARG A 246 12.21 6.49 -14.30
CA ARG A 246 11.57 7.64 -14.95
C ARG A 246 10.51 7.14 -15.93
N LEU A 247 9.32 7.72 -15.86
CA LEU A 247 8.20 7.47 -16.75
C LEU A 247 7.82 8.75 -17.49
N GLU A 248 7.53 8.64 -18.79
CA GLU A 248 7.02 9.73 -19.62
C GLU A 248 5.64 9.36 -20.15
N PHE A 249 4.72 10.30 -20.04
CA PHE A 249 3.30 10.11 -20.38
C PHE A 249 2.88 11.03 -21.51
N GLU A 250 2.12 10.45 -22.44
CA GLU A 250 1.38 11.20 -23.47
C GLU A 250 -0.04 10.66 -23.55
N ARG A 251 -1.01 11.55 -23.34
CA ARG A 251 -2.45 11.20 -23.39
C ARG A 251 -2.78 9.95 -22.55
N GLY A 252 -2.32 9.93 -21.33
CA GLY A 252 -2.59 8.89 -20.35
C GLY A 252 -1.78 7.60 -20.50
N LEU A 253 -0.92 7.47 -21.51
CA LEU A 253 -0.11 6.28 -21.74
C LEU A 253 1.36 6.52 -21.39
N VAL A 254 1.97 5.59 -20.71
CA VAL A 254 3.44 5.53 -20.61
C VAL A 254 4.00 5.27 -22.01
N VAL A 255 4.68 6.27 -22.58
CA VAL A 255 5.31 6.20 -23.90
C VAL A 255 6.80 5.88 -23.82
N ASN A 256 7.44 6.21 -22.70
CA ASN A 256 8.83 5.90 -22.44
C ASN A 256 9.04 5.57 -20.96
N ALA A 257 9.89 4.59 -20.69
CA ALA A 257 10.33 4.22 -19.34
C ALA A 257 11.84 3.99 -19.36
N THR A 258 12.53 4.53 -18.36
CA THR A 258 13.98 4.30 -18.14
C THR A 258 14.24 4.04 -16.66
N ALA A 259 15.24 3.23 -16.38
CA ALA A 259 15.72 2.96 -15.02
C ALA A 259 17.22 2.66 -15.08
N SER A 260 17.94 2.95 -14.00
CA SER A 260 19.36 2.57 -13.90
C SER A 260 19.53 1.07 -13.63
N GLU A 261 18.50 0.41 -13.04
CA GLU A 261 18.43 -1.03 -12.82
C GLU A 261 16.96 -1.50 -12.88
N GLY A 262 16.71 -2.70 -13.40
CA GLY A 262 15.38 -3.35 -13.39
C GLY A 262 14.44 -2.90 -14.51
N ILE A 263 14.94 -2.28 -15.58
CA ILE A 263 14.12 -1.80 -16.71
C ILE A 263 13.40 -2.95 -17.44
N GLU A 264 13.96 -4.14 -17.46
CA GLU A 264 13.33 -5.33 -18.05
C GLU A 264 12.03 -5.67 -17.33
N LEU A 265 12.04 -5.66 -15.99
CA LEU A 265 10.83 -5.86 -15.19
C LEU A 265 9.79 -4.76 -15.47
N VAL A 266 10.21 -3.50 -15.52
CA VAL A 266 9.30 -2.38 -15.84
C VAL A 266 8.60 -2.61 -17.18
N ASN A 267 9.36 -2.99 -18.21
CA ASN A 267 8.81 -3.27 -19.54
C ASN A 267 7.83 -4.44 -19.52
N GLU A 268 8.14 -5.53 -18.81
CA GLU A 268 7.22 -6.67 -18.64
C GLU A 268 5.92 -6.26 -17.93
N LEU A 269 6.01 -5.42 -16.91
CA LEU A 269 4.82 -4.90 -16.21
C LEU A 269 3.96 -4.02 -17.12
N LEU A 270 4.57 -3.14 -17.91
CA LEU A 270 3.90 -2.28 -18.87
C LEU A 270 3.24 -3.06 -20.04
N GLU A 271 3.64 -4.28 -20.27
CA GLU A 271 3.10 -5.20 -21.30
C GLU A 271 2.12 -6.25 -20.75
N THR A 272 1.77 -6.17 -19.46
CA THR A 272 0.85 -7.11 -18.80
C THR A 272 -0.49 -7.22 -19.54
N ASP A 273 -1.10 -6.08 -19.87
CA ASP A 273 -2.36 -5.97 -20.61
C ASP A 273 -2.56 -4.54 -21.17
N GLY A 274 -3.70 -4.29 -21.81
CA GLY A 274 -4.00 -3.00 -22.44
C GLY A 274 -4.16 -1.83 -21.46
N GLY A 275 -4.38 -2.09 -20.18
CA GLY A 275 -4.55 -1.08 -19.12
C GLY A 275 -3.26 -0.78 -18.35
N SER A 276 -2.25 -1.64 -18.44
CA SER A 276 -1.05 -1.57 -17.59
C SER A 276 -0.18 -0.33 -17.80
N ARG A 277 -0.29 0.34 -18.95
CA ARG A 277 0.42 1.60 -19.26
C ARG A 277 -0.30 2.86 -18.80
N ARG A 278 -1.43 2.75 -18.11
CA ARG A 278 -2.23 3.89 -17.63
C ARG A 278 -2.09 4.08 -16.14
N VAL A 279 -2.25 5.32 -15.71
CA VAL A 279 -2.35 5.64 -14.27
C VAL A 279 -3.78 5.32 -13.81
N GLY A 280 -3.91 4.34 -12.92
CA GLY A 280 -5.18 3.96 -12.30
C GLY A 280 -5.48 4.69 -11.00
N GLU A 281 -4.44 5.21 -10.33
CA GLU A 281 -4.56 5.88 -9.05
C GLU A 281 -3.55 7.02 -8.91
N LEU A 282 -3.97 8.07 -8.23
CA LEU A 282 -3.11 9.09 -7.63
C LEU A 282 -3.42 9.14 -6.14
N GLY A 283 -2.43 8.90 -5.31
CA GLY A 283 -2.55 9.03 -3.86
C GLY A 283 -1.61 10.10 -3.28
N VAL A 284 -1.97 10.60 -2.11
CA VAL A 284 -1.19 11.59 -1.35
C VAL A 284 -1.06 11.11 0.08
N GLY A 285 0.18 10.90 0.53
CA GLY A 285 0.48 10.53 1.91
C GLY A 285 0.16 11.67 2.89
N THR A 286 -0.52 11.33 3.98
CA THR A 286 -1.05 12.30 4.94
C THR A 286 -0.61 12.04 6.38
N ASN A 287 0.10 10.93 6.63
CA ASN A 287 0.53 10.53 7.98
C ASN A 287 1.85 11.21 8.38
N ALA A 288 1.74 12.24 9.21
CA ALA A 288 2.89 12.99 9.71
C ALA A 288 3.72 12.24 10.79
N LYS A 289 3.28 11.06 11.22
CA LYS A 289 3.96 10.27 12.26
C LYS A 289 4.94 9.26 11.69
N ILE A 290 4.89 9.03 10.39
CA ILE A 290 5.84 8.20 9.66
C ILE A 290 6.72 9.13 8.85
N THR A 291 8.03 9.04 9.03
CA THR A 291 8.99 9.91 8.36
C THR A 291 10.10 9.17 7.63
N THR A 292 10.36 7.94 8.05
CA THR A 292 11.40 7.07 7.51
C THR A 292 10.90 6.33 6.28
N PHE A 293 11.58 6.49 5.15
CA PHE A 293 11.36 5.62 3.98
C PHE A 293 11.86 4.22 4.29
N THR A 294 10.97 3.26 4.13
CA THR A 294 11.25 1.86 4.43
C THR A 294 11.55 1.04 3.19
N GLY A 295 11.21 1.54 2.00
CA GLY A 295 11.19 0.77 0.75
C GLY A 295 10.00 -0.19 0.65
N ASP A 296 9.13 -0.23 1.66
CA ASP A 296 7.85 -0.94 1.60
C ASP A 296 6.76 0.03 1.17
N LEU A 297 6.12 -0.26 0.04
CA LEU A 297 5.15 0.64 -0.60
C LEU A 297 3.98 0.97 0.34
N LEU A 298 3.44 -0.03 1.07
CA LEU A 298 2.29 0.16 1.96
C LEU A 298 2.56 1.09 3.14
N ILE A 299 3.83 1.35 3.46
CA ILE A 299 4.22 2.31 4.51
C ILE A 299 4.60 3.63 3.87
N ASP A 300 5.44 3.60 2.84
CA ASP A 300 6.05 4.81 2.27
C ASP A 300 5.01 5.71 1.59
N GLU A 301 3.96 5.13 1.00
CA GLU A 301 2.84 5.87 0.39
C GLU A 301 2.01 6.66 1.40
N LYS A 302 2.06 6.29 2.70
CA LYS A 302 1.33 6.99 3.76
C LYS A 302 2.06 8.19 4.32
N ILE A 303 3.38 8.33 4.07
CA ILE A 303 4.21 9.40 4.62
C ILE A 303 3.71 10.76 4.16
N LEU A 304 3.47 11.69 5.10
CA LEU A 304 3.09 13.06 4.76
C LEU A 304 4.16 13.74 3.88
N GLY A 305 3.71 14.27 2.75
CA GLY A 305 4.60 14.94 1.79
C GLY A 305 5.09 14.01 0.68
N THR A 306 4.55 12.80 0.58
CA THR A 306 4.69 11.93 -0.60
C THR A 306 3.46 12.01 -1.48
N VAL A 307 3.65 11.67 -2.74
CA VAL A 307 2.58 11.28 -3.67
C VAL A 307 2.93 9.91 -4.25
N HIS A 308 1.93 9.15 -4.64
CA HIS A 308 2.16 7.96 -5.45
C HIS A 308 1.24 7.93 -6.65
N ILE A 309 1.68 7.32 -7.72
CA ILE A 309 0.84 6.93 -8.83
C ILE A 309 0.82 5.40 -8.90
N ALA A 310 -0.36 4.81 -9.14
CA ALA A 310 -0.45 3.40 -9.46
C ALA A 310 -0.61 3.20 -10.96
N LEU A 311 0.26 2.40 -11.58
CA LEU A 311 0.06 1.93 -12.93
C LEU A 311 -0.91 0.75 -12.96
N GLY A 312 -1.86 0.78 -13.90
CA GLY A 312 -2.81 -0.29 -14.14
C GLY A 312 -4.21 -0.03 -13.56
N ARG A 313 -4.74 -1.00 -12.81
CA ARG A 313 -6.13 -1.01 -12.34
C ARG A 313 -6.49 0.22 -11.50
N ALA A 314 -7.61 0.85 -11.86
CA ALA A 314 -8.15 1.99 -11.12
C ALA A 314 -9.09 1.57 -9.98
N TYR A 315 -9.30 2.48 -9.02
CA TYR A 315 -10.30 2.31 -7.96
C TYR A 315 -11.68 2.77 -8.45
N PRO A 316 -12.68 1.87 -8.53
CA PRO A 316 -14.05 2.24 -8.91
C PRO A 316 -14.69 3.25 -7.94
N ALA A 317 -14.33 3.23 -6.66
CA ALA A 317 -14.82 4.18 -5.67
C ALA A 317 -14.43 5.63 -5.98
N CYS A 318 -13.31 5.84 -6.68
CA CYS A 318 -12.88 7.16 -7.17
C CYS A 318 -13.51 7.52 -8.54
N GLY A 319 -14.36 6.67 -9.11
CA GLY A 319 -14.85 6.80 -10.48
C GLY A 319 -13.85 6.37 -11.54
N GLY A 320 -12.77 5.69 -11.15
CA GLY A 320 -11.78 5.12 -12.07
C GLY A 320 -12.36 3.99 -12.90
N VAL A 321 -11.96 3.88 -14.16
CA VAL A 321 -12.53 2.91 -15.12
C VAL A 321 -11.46 2.05 -15.79
N ASN A 322 -10.17 2.34 -15.61
CA ASN A 322 -9.10 1.54 -16.19
C ASN A 322 -9.07 0.15 -15.56
N GLU A 323 -9.15 -0.88 -16.40
CA GLU A 323 -9.05 -2.28 -15.99
C GLU A 323 -7.67 -2.82 -16.34
N SER A 324 -7.04 -3.50 -15.39
CA SER A 324 -5.76 -4.18 -15.58
C SER A 324 -5.58 -5.27 -14.51
N ALA A 325 -4.80 -6.28 -14.85
CA ALA A 325 -4.28 -7.25 -13.88
C ALA A 325 -3.14 -6.64 -13.03
N LEU A 326 -2.50 -5.58 -13.52
CA LEU A 326 -1.48 -4.81 -12.80
C LEU A 326 -2.17 -3.80 -11.85
N HIS A 327 -1.60 -3.64 -10.66
CA HIS A 327 -1.72 -2.47 -9.80
C HIS A 327 -0.36 -2.29 -9.13
N TRP A 328 0.36 -1.26 -9.55
CA TRP A 328 1.71 -1.00 -9.09
C TRP A 328 1.85 0.43 -8.62
N ASP A 329 1.81 0.60 -7.30
CA ASP A 329 2.04 1.87 -6.63
C ASP A 329 3.52 2.23 -6.67
N ILE A 330 3.81 3.49 -7.02
CA ILE A 330 5.16 4.02 -7.12
C ILE A 330 5.20 5.35 -6.39
N VAL A 331 5.97 5.41 -5.30
CA VAL A 331 5.99 6.55 -4.38
C VAL A 331 7.04 7.57 -4.78
N LYS A 332 6.63 8.85 -4.84
CA LYS A 332 7.50 10.01 -5.06
C LYS A 332 7.57 10.86 -3.79
N ASP A 333 8.78 11.07 -3.29
CA ASP A 333 9.04 12.03 -2.21
C ASP A 333 9.02 13.47 -2.73
N LEU A 334 8.14 14.29 -2.18
CA LEU A 334 8.05 15.73 -2.48
C LEU A 334 8.49 16.61 -1.30
N ARG A 335 9.10 16.05 -0.25
CA ARG A 335 9.53 16.79 0.96
C ARG A 335 10.76 17.67 0.74
N GLY A 336 11.38 17.58 -0.42
CA GLY A 336 12.48 18.47 -0.80
C GLY A 336 12.02 19.88 -1.19
N PRO A 337 12.90 20.89 -1.19
CA PRO A 337 12.55 22.29 -1.45
C PRO A 337 12.02 22.56 -2.86
N SER A 338 12.23 21.64 -3.80
CA SER A 338 11.71 21.69 -5.16
C SER A 338 10.38 20.90 -5.33
N GLY A 339 9.85 20.31 -4.25
CA GLY A 339 8.65 19.49 -4.28
C GLY A 339 7.37 20.32 -4.18
N TYR A 340 6.48 20.16 -5.16
CA TYR A 340 5.19 20.85 -5.22
C TYR A 340 4.10 19.88 -5.67
N LEU A 341 2.94 20.02 -5.05
CA LEU A 341 1.70 19.36 -5.47
C LEU A 341 0.59 20.40 -5.55
N TYR A 342 0.07 20.62 -6.74
CA TYR A 342 -1.05 21.52 -6.97
C TYR A 342 -2.31 20.73 -7.32
N VAL A 343 -3.45 21.14 -6.76
CA VAL A 343 -4.79 20.68 -7.18
C VAL A 343 -5.59 21.93 -7.54
N GLY A 344 -5.91 22.10 -8.81
CA GLY A 344 -6.33 23.39 -9.34
C GLY A 344 -5.24 24.46 -9.11
N GLU A 345 -5.63 25.56 -8.48
CA GLU A 345 -4.72 26.64 -8.07
C GLU A 345 -4.16 26.46 -6.65
N GLN A 346 -4.67 25.49 -5.89
CA GLN A 346 -4.26 25.24 -4.51
C GLN A 346 -2.99 24.39 -4.46
N ALA A 347 -1.97 24.90 -3.79
CA ALA A 347 -0.82 24.08 -3.43
C ALA A 347 -1.16 23.24 -2.20
N LEU A 348 -1.11 21.91 -2.29
CA LEU A 348 -1.18 20.99 -1.15
C LEU A 348 0.20 20.75 -0.54
N ILE A 349 1.23 20.74 -1.40
CA ILE A 349 2.64 20.73 -0.99
C ILE A 349 3.30 21.92 -1.68
N ASP A 350 3.95 22.76 -0.89
CA ASP A 350 4.64 23.98 -1.34
C ASP A 350 6.09 23.98 -0.83
N GLY A 351 7.05 23.83 -1.74
CA GLY A 351 8.47 23.75 -1.39
C GLY A 351 8.78 22.65 -0.36
N GLY A 352 8.16 21.47 -0.51
CA GLY A 352 8.33 20.32 0.36
C GLY A 352 7.51 20.32 1.64
N ARG A 353 6.62 21.29 1.83
CA ARG A 353 5.80 21.44 3.04
C ARG A 353 4.32 21.28 2.73
N ALA A 354 3.67 20.43 3.49
CA ALA A 354 2.21 20.32 3.45
C ALA A 354 1.53 21.61 3.89
N THR A 355 0.45 22.01 3.23
CA THR A 355 -0.28 23.26 3.44
C THR A 355 -1.75 23.02 3.74
N GLY A 356 -2.45 24.04 4.18
CA GLY A 356 -3.91 24.00 4.39
C GLY A 356 -4.37 22.85 5.29
N LEU A 357 -5.41 22.13 4.87
CA LEU A 357 -5.93 20.96 5.58
C LEU A 357 -4.98 19.74 5.54
N LEU A 358 -4.03 19.70 4.62
CA LEU A 358 -3.02 18.64 4.57
C LEU A 358 -1.93 18.84 5.65
N ALA A 359 -1.62 20.08 6.05
CA ALA A 359 -0.61 20.35 7.06
C ALA A 359 -0.95 19.66 8.40
N PRO A 360 0.04 19.16 9.16
CA PRO A 360 -0.21 18.61 10.50
C PRO A 360 -0.94 19.60 11.40
N ALA A 361 -1.80 19.07 12.29
CA ALA A 361 -2.54 19.88 13.27
C ALA A 361 -1.62 20.39 14.40
#